data_8d87b451502a300cdd3ede3a50e82227
#
_entry.id   8d87b451502a300cdd3ede3a50e82227
#
_cell.length_a   1.000
_cell.length_b   1.000
_cell.length_c   1.000
_cell.angle_alpha   90.00
_cell.angle_beta   90.00
_cell.angle_gamma   90.00
#
_symmetry.space_group_name_H-M   'P 1'
#
loop_
_entity.id
_entity.type
_entity.pdbx_description
1 polymer ?
#
loop_
_entity_poly.entity_id
_entity_poly.type
_entity_poly.pdbx_seq_one_letter_code
_entity_poly.pdbx_strand_id
1 'polypeptide(L)'
;MKAIRFYPNVPADVRAIEQKAAMTILEAIHRYAETGAGRVKPLSGEFEGLLRLRVGNHRVFFEETADTITIHRVLDRKEAYR
;
A
#
# COMPACT_ATOMS: atom_id res chain seq x y z
N MET A 1 15.50 2.66 -7.93
CA MET A 1 14.19 2.15 -7.48
C MET A 1 14.33 1.49 -6.12
N LYS A 2 13.40 1.76 -5.21
CA LYS A 2 13.40 1.11 -3.89
C LYS A 2 12.96 -0.35 -4.01
N ALA A 3 13.49 -1.20 -3.14
CA ALA A 3 13.02 -2.58 -3.04
C ALA A 3 11.60 -2.58 -2.45
N ILE A 4 10.78 -3.52 -2.88
CA ILE A 4 9.41 -3.67 -2.40
C ILE A 4 9.31 -5.00 -1.64
N ARG A 5 8.86 -4.94 -0.39
CA ARG A 5 8.63 -6.11 0.44
C ARG A 5 7.19 -6.16 0.88
N PHE A 6 6.69 -7.35 1.18
CA PHE A 6 5.30 -7.57 1.57
C PHE A 6 5.24 -8.37 2.86
N TYR A 7 4.41 -7.93 3.80
CA TYR A 7 4.12 -8.74 4.97
C TYR A 7 3.40 -10.03 4.55
N PRO A 8 3.53 -11.10 5.34
CA PRO A 8 2.95 -12.41 4.98
C PRO A 8 1.42 -12.41 4.76
N ASN A 9 0.71 -11.46 5.36
CA ASN A 9 -0.74 -11.32 5.21
C ASN A 9 -1.16 -10.64 3.91
N VAL A 10 -0.24 -9.95 3.22
CA VAL A 10 -0.60 -9.15 2.04
C VAL A 10 -1.12 -9.99 0.88
N PRO A 11 -0.57 -11.17 0.57
CA PRO A 11 -1.15 -12.00 -0.49
C PRO A 11 -2.62 -12.33 -0.26
N ALA A 12 -3.04 -12.55 1.00
CA ALA A 12 -4.45 -12.78 1.30
C ALA A 12 -5.28 -11.52 1.08
N ASP A 13 -4.77 -10.35 1.46
CA ASP A 13 -5.44 -9.07 1.20
C ASP A 13 -5.67 -8.89 -0.31
N VAL A 14 -4.65 -9.16 -1.11
CA VAL A 14 -4.71 -8.99 -2.57
C VAL A 14 -5.68 -9.98 -3.21
N ARG A 15 -5.70 -11.23 -2.73
CA ARG A 15 -6.62 -12.25 -3.26
C ARG A 15 -8.09 -11.91 -2.98
N ALA A 16 -8.38 -11.12 -1.95
CA ALA A 16 -9.73 -10.69 -1.64
C ALA A 16 -10.22 -9.56 -2.55
N ILE A 17 -9.36 -9.02 -3.40
CA ILE A 17 -9.65 -7.90 -4.28
C ILE A 17 -9.83 -8.41 -5.71
N GLU A 18 -10.75 -7.78 -6.45
CA GLU A 18 -10.93 -8.08 -7.88
C GLU A 18 -9.59 -7.98 -8.60
N GLN A 19 -9.33 -8.91 -9.50
CA GLN A 19 -8.05 -9.03 -10.19
C GLN A 19 -7.60 -7.73 -10.87
N LYS A 20 -8.50 -7.06 -11.56
CA LYS A 20 -8.18 -5.80 -12.25
C LYS A 20 -7.76 -4.71 -11.26
N ALA A 21 -8.47 -4.60 -10.15
CA ALA A 21 -8.13 -3.63 -9.10
C ALA A 21 -6.79 -4.00 -8.45
N ALA A 22 -6.54 -5.29 -8.22
CA ALA A 22 -5.29 -5.75 -7.65
C ALA A 22 -4.09 -5.38 -8.55
N MET A 23 -4.23 -5.57 -9.86
CA MET A 23 -3.18 -5.19 -10.81
C MET A 23 -2.91 -3.68 -10.79
N THR A 24 -3.97 -2.86 -10.74
CA THR A 24 -3.82 -1.41 -10.66
C THR A 24 -3.08 -1.01 -9.38
N ILE A 25 -3.40 -1.66 -8.26
CA ILE A 25 -2.73 -1.40 -6.99
C ILE A 25 -1.25 -1.75 -7.06
N LEU A 26 -0.91 -2.92 -7.62
CA LEU A 26 0.48 -3.34 -7.74
C LEU A 26 1.28 -2.40 -8.66
N GLU A 27 0.67 -1.94 -9.74
CA GLU A 27 1.30 -0.95 -10.62
C GLU A 27 1.53 0.38 -9.89
N ALA A 28 0.59 0.81 -9.06
CA ALA A 28 0.73 2.05 -8.30
C ALA A 28 1.84 1.95 -7.26
N ILE A 29 1.97 0.81 -6.58
CA ILE A 29 3.06 0.56 -5.64
C ILE A 29 4.40 0.61 -6.37
N HIS A 30 4.48 -0.04 -7.51
CA HIS A 30 5.70 -0.08 -8.34
C HIS A 30 6.11 1.31 -8.79
N ARG A 31 5.14 2.09 -9.27
CA ARG A 31 5.40 3.46 -9.70
C ARG A 31 5.90 4.32 -8.55
N TYR A 32 5.30 4.19 -7.37
CA TYR A 32 5.74 4.93 -6.20
C TYR A 32 7.17 4.54 -5.81
N ALA A 33 7.50 3.26 -5.82
CA ALA A 33 8.84 2.79 -5.52
C ALA A 33 9.88 3.31 -6.50
N GLU A 34 9.49 3.50 -7.75
CA GLU A 34 10.38 3.94 -8.82
C GLU A 34 10.53 5.45 -8.88
N THR A 35 9.43 6.19 -8.74
CA THR A 35 9.41 7.63 -9.01
C THR A 35 9.03 8.49 -7.81
N GLY A 36 8.46 7.91 -6.75
CA GLY A 36 7.90 8.68 -5.65
C GLY A 36 6.51 9.26 -5.95
N ALA A 37 5.97 8.99 -7.13
CA ALA A 37 4.67 9.53 -7.53
C ALA A 37 3.52 8.72 -6.92
N GLY A 38 2.53 9.40 -6.32
CA GLY A 38 1.36 8.77 -5.75
C GLY A 38 0.71 9.66 -4.70
N ARG A 39 -0.50 9.28 -4.30
CA ARG A 39 -1.24 10.00 -3.25
C ARG A 39 -0.91 9.39 -1.90
N VAL A 40 0.14 9.91 -1.28
CA VAL A 40 0.66 9.38 -0.03
C VAL A 40 0.46 10.36 1.10
N LYS A 41 -0.01 9.87 2.25
CA LYS A 41 -0.13 10.64 3.48
C LYS A 41 0.37 9.82 4.66
N PRO A 42 0.99 10.47 5.66
CA PRO A 42 1.31 9.77 6.90
C PRO A 42 0.05 9.44 7.69
N LEU A 43 0.09 8.31 8.38
CA LEU A 43 -0.99 7.89 9.27
C LEU A 43 -0.70 8.31 10.70
N SER A 44 -1.74 8.37 11.53
CA SER A 44 -1.65 8.76 12.92
C SER A 44 -2.38 7.75 13.81
N GLY A 45 -2.33 7.97 15.13
CA GLY A 45 -2.97 7.07 16.09
C GLY A 45 -2.26 5.74 16.14
N GLU A 46 -3.02 4.65 16.11
CA GLU A 46 -2.47 3.29 16.19
C GLU A 46 -1.63 2.89 14.99
N PHE A 47 -1.73 3.64 13.87
CA PHE A 47 -0.95 3.39 12.67
C PHE A 47 0.20 4.38 12.51
N GLU A 48 0.55 5.10 13.56
CA GLU A 48 1.65 6.06 13.50
C GLU A 48 2.95 5.39 13.06
N GLY A 49 3.67 6.06 12.16
CA GLY A 49 4.88 5.50 11.55
C GLY A 49 4.64 4.85 10.20
N LEU A 50 3.38 4.60 9.85
CA LEU A 50 3.02 4.09 8.53
C LEU A 50 2.57 5.21 7.60
N LEU A 51 2.67 4.94 6.31
CA LEU A 51 2.16 5.79 5.24
C LEU A 51 0.98 5.10 4.55
N ARG A 52 0.12 5.91 3.95
CA ARG A 52 -1.01 5.42 3.18
C ARG A 52 -0.88 5.85 1.73
N LEU A 53 -0.89 4.90 0.80
CA LEU A 53 -1.01 5.16 -0.62
C LEU A 53 -2.46 4.93 -1.04
N ARG A 54 -3.11 5.95 -1.57
CA ARG A 54 -4.47 5.85 -2.07
C ARG A 54 -4.46 5.39 -3.53
N VAL A 55 -5.18 4.33 -3.82
CA VAL A 55 -5.35 3.80 -5.18
C VAL A 55 -6.85 3.53 -5.41
N GLY A 56 -7.56 4.49 -6.02
CA GLY A 56 -9.00 4.38 -6.20
C GLY A 56 -9.73 4.22 -4.87
N ASN A 57 -10.50 3.13 -4.73
CA ASN A 57 -11.22 2.81 -3.50
C ASN A 57 -10.40 1.97 -2.53
N HIS A 58 -9.12 1.79 -2.80
CA HIS A 58 -8.25 0.98 -1.96
C HIS A 58 -7.20 1.84 -1.27
N ARG A 59 -6.68 1.31 -0.16
CA ARG A 59 -5.63 1.94 0.63
C ARG A 59 -4.52 0.94 0.87
N VAL A 60 -3.29 1.36 0.61
CA VAL A 60 -2.11 0.55 0.86
C VAL A 60 -1.38 1.17 2.06
N PHE A 61 -1.25 0.40 3.14
CA PHE A 61 -0.49 0.83 4.31
C PHE A 61 0.91 0.27 4.20
N PHE A 62 1.90 1.13 4.34
CA PHE A 62 3.29 0.72 4.16
C PHE A 62 4.24 1.56 5.02
N GLU A 63 5.43 1.03 5.22
CA GLU A 63 6.53 1.81 5.79
C GLU A 63 7.60 1.98 4.74
N GLU A 64 8.35 3.07 4.87
CA GLU A 64 9.34 3.43 3.87
C GLU A 64 10.65 3.82 4.56
N THR A 65 11.75 3.26 4.04
CA THR A 65 13.10 3.66 4.41
C THR A 65 13.77 4.27 3.18
N ALA A 66 15.06 4.61 3.29
CA ALA A 66 15.79 5.17 2.17
C ALA A 66 15.82 4.25 0.95
N ASP A 67 15.79 2.94 1.16
CA ASP A 67 15.97 1.95 0.10
C ASP A 67 14.86 0.89 -0.03
N THR A 68 13.87 0.89 0.88
CA THR A 68 12.86 -0.16 0.92
C THR A 68 11.47 0.39 1.23
N ILE A 69 10.46 -0.19 0.58
CA ILE A 69 9.05 0.01 0.88
C ILE A 69 8.51 -1.34 1.33
N THR A 70 7.95 -1.41 2.55
CA THR A 70 7.37 -2.64 3.09
C THR A 70 5.87 -2.49 3.22
N ILE A 71 5.13 -3.27 2.45
CA ILE A 71 3.66 -3.23 2.42
C ILE A 71 3.12 -4.02 3.60
N HIS A 72 2.29 -3.38 4.43
CA HIS A 72 1.67 -3.97 5.61
C HIS A 72 0.27 -4.50 5.35
N ARG A 73 -0.56 -3.71 4.66
CA ARG A 73 -1.94 -4.07 4.34
C ARG A 73 -2.35 -3.46 3.00
N VAL A 74 -3.25 -4.18 2.32
CA VAL A 74 -3.98 -3.65 1.17
C VAL A 74 -5.45 -3.82 1.47
N LEU A 75 -6.17 -2.72 1.65
CA LEU A 75 -7.53 -2.74 2.17
C LEU A 75 -8.47 -1.93 1.28
N ASP A 76 -9.74 -2.34 1.26
CA ASP A 76 -10.81 -1.52 0.71
C ASP A 76 -10.99 -0.30 1.63
N ARG A 77 -11.46 0.80 1.08
CA ARG A 77 -11.70 2.04 1.82
C ARG A 77 -12.52 1.82 3.10
N LYS A 78 -13.56 0.97 3.03
CA LYS A 78 -14.44 0.71 4.17
C LYS A 78 -13.71 0.01 5.30
N GLU A 79 -12.78 -0.88 4.97
CA GLU A 79 -12.03 -1.63 5.98
C GLU A 79 -10.91 -0.83 6.58
N ALA A 80 -10.30 0.07 5.80
CA ALA A 80 -9.15 0.86 6.24
C ALA A 80 -9.48 1.81 7.37
N TYR A 81 -10.74 2.24 7.49
CA TYR A 81 -11.16 3.26 8.46
C TYR A 81 -12.26 2.78 9.43
N ARG A 82 -12.33 1.50 9.66
CA ARG A 82 -13.23 0.94 10.66
C ARG A 82 -12.76 1.21 12.07
#